data_0e5e6baa24c0bd0c137828fb78a59f80
#
_entry.id   0e5e6baa24c0bd0c137828fb78a59f80
#
_cell.length_a   1.000
_cell.length_b   1.000
_cell.length_c   1.000
_cell.angle_alpha   90.00
_cell.angle_beta   90.00
_cell.angle_gamma   90.00
#
_symmetry.space_group_name_H-M   'P 1'
#
loop_
_entity.id
_entity.type
_entity.pdbx_description
1 polymer ?
#
loop_
_entity_poly.entity_id
_entity_poly.type
_entity_poly.pdbx_seq_one_letter_code
_entity_poly.pdbx_strand_id
1 'polypeptide(L)'
;MRPQNARQIAGEPAAGPGPAATGPRWRLPYAPRPRFIQLETVTACPAHCPFCPQHEITRDPARMPDATWRRIVDQTRGLGITYRPFLTNEPFVDKRQPEITAYIKRNDPTARVEYNTNASLLTADLAARLLDAGVDIMRFSIDGFSPATYGPSRVGLDYAQVVANATRFLELWDAGGHRATTFTEVRMIEVPENAHEVGAYRAYWGPRCSEVVVTQLYQWPWTGQRREDVVRKPCLKVLDEMFFYTDGDATLCCWDVHGRAVVGNVHERSVLEIWDGHVMRQLRALLDDGRRDLITLCSRCNAYAGFDFSKFAATPGDDVVSGDTTGQ
;
A
#
# COMPACT_ATOMS: atom_id res chain seq x y z
N MET A 1 -3.08 -27.30 11.04
CA MET A 1 -2.37 -26.65 12.16
C MET A 1 -1.14 -25.97 11.56
N ARG A 2 -1.17 -24.65 11.34
CA ARG A 2 0.02 -23.87 10.93
C ARG A 2 0.84 -23.55 12.18
N PRO A 3 2.17 -23.61 12.14
CA PRO A 3 3.01 -23.29 13.29
C PRO A 3 2.85 -21.80 13.65
N GLN A 4 2.86 -21.52 14.94
CA GLN A 4 2.74 -20.19 15.53
C GLN A 4 3.90 -19.27 15.09
N ASN A 5 3.70 -18.42 14.10
CA ASN A 5 4.73 -17.61 13.45
C ASN A 5 5.03 -16.25 14.12
N ALA A 6 4.55 -15.99 15.33
CA ALA A 6 4.93 -14.78 16.08
C ALA A 6 6.44 -14.68 16.36
N ARG A 7 7.18 -15.79 16.28
CA ARG A 7 8.65 -15.83 16.51
C ARG A 7 9.50 -15.43 15.30
N GLN A 8 8.91 -15.28 14.09
CA GLN A 8 9.68 -14.95 12.89
C GLN A 8 9.75 -13.45 12.57
N ILE A 9 8.97 -12.61 13.23
CA ILE A 9 8.95 -11.16 12.98
C ILE A 9 10.17 -10.46 13.60
N ALA A 10 10.52 -10.84 14.83
CA ALA A 10 11.84 -10.57 15.40
C ALA A 10 12.64 -11.84 15.19
N GLY A 11 13.71 -11.80 14.38
CA GLY A 11 14.68 -12.88 14.35
C GLY A 11 14.99 -13.30 15.79
N GLU A 12 15.27 -14.58 16.06
CA GLU A 12 15.69 -14.99 17.40
C GLU A 12 16.69 -13.96 17.93
N PRO A 13 16.52 -13.43 19.15
CA PRO A 13 17.44 -12.43 19.64
C PRO A 13 18.84 -13.03 19.56
N ALA A 14 19.67 -12.46 18.72
CA ALA A 14 21.09 -12.76 18.73
C ALA A 14 21.53 -12.58 20.18
N ALA A 15 22.14 -13.59 20.76
CA ALA A 15 22.48 -13.69 22.16
C ALA A 15 23.11 -12.38 22.69
N GLY A 16 22.44 -11.74 23.63
CA GLY A 16 22.86 -10.52 24.33
C GLY A 16 22.21 -9.23 23.80
N PRO A 17 22.03 -8.22 24.65
CA PRO A 17 21.66 -6.89 24.20
C PRO A 17 22.77 -6.37 23.27
N GLY A 18 22.46 -6.29 21.99
CA GLY A 18 23.36 -5.65 21.03
C GLY A 18 23.73 -4.24 21.51
N PRO A 19 24.87 -3.68 21.05
CA PRO A 19 25.33 -2.38 21.51
C PRO A 19 24.18 -1.37 21.43
N ALA A 20 24.04 -0.56 22.50
CA ALA A 20 23.03 0.46 22.60
C ALA A 20 22.98 1.27 21.29
N ALA A 21 21.80 1.55 20.78
CA ALA A 21 21.64 2.30 19.53
C ALA A 21 22.36 3.65 19.69
N THR A 22 23.44 3.85 18.93
CA THR A 22 24.21 5.12 18.93
C THR A 22 23.63 6.17 17.99
N GLY A 23 22.46 5.89 17.40
CA GLY A 23 21.77 6.76 16.46
C GLY A 23 20.69 7.64 17.13
N PRO A 24 20.13 8.59 16.38
CA PRO A 24 19.05 9.43 16.90
C PRO A 24 17.82 8.57 17.24
N ARG A 25 17.16 8.90 18.33
CA ARG A 25 15.82 8.41 18.65
C ARG A 25 14.79 9.27 17.92
N TRP A 26 13.65 8.69 17.62
CA TRP A 26 12.58 9.33 16.86
C TRP A 26 11.30 9.38 17.69
N ARG A 27 10.49 10.41 17.45
CA ARG A 27 9.12 10.51 17.97
C ARG A 27 8.16 10.63 16.80
N LEU A 28 7.64 9.48 16.37
CA LEU A 28 6.72 9.44 15.26
C LEU A 28 5.28 9.69 15.70
N PRO A 29 4.51 10.49 14.93
CA PRO A 29 3.11 10.75 15.22
C PRO A 29 2.24 9.56 14.77
N TYR A 30 2.33 8.43 15.48
CA TYR A 30 1.48 7.28 15.18
C TYR A 30 0.01 7.65 15.34
N ALA A 31 -0.78 7.35 14.32
CA ALA A 31 -2.22 7.57 14.39
C ALA A 31 -2.83 6.60 15.42
N PRO A 32 -3.84 7.03 16.21
CA PRO A 32 -4.50 6.18 17.20
C PRO A 32 -5.29 5.03 16.54
N ARG A 33 -5.53 5.12 15.25
CA ARG A 33 -6.17 4.11 14.41
C ARG A 33 -5.58 4.17 12.99
N PRO A 34 -5.70 3.11 12.17
CA PRO A 34 -5.30 3.19 10.78
C PRO A 34 -6.13 4.26 10.05
N ARG A 35 -5.49 5.01 9.17
CA ARG A 35 -6.16 5.92 8.24
C ARG A 35 -6.32 5.31 6.85
N PHE A 36 -5.45 4.36 6.54
CA PHE A 36 -5.48 3.61 5.29
C PHE A 36 -5.52 2.12 5.57
N ILE A 37 -6.38 1.41 4.87
CA ILE A 37 -6.45 -0.05 4.90
C ILE A 37 -6.34 -0.57 3.47
N GLN A 38 -5.32 -1.40 3.22
CA GLN A 38 -5.16 -2.10 1.95
C GLN A 38 -5.67 -3.54 2.10
N LEU A 39 -6.46 -3.99 1.12
CA LEU A 39 -7.07 -5.33 1.10
C LEU A 39 -6.62 -6.06 -0.16
N GLU A 40 -5.84 -7.13 0.00
CA GLU A 40 -5.55 -8.00 -1.13
C GLU A 40 -6.80 -8.85 -1.43
N THR A 41 -7.73 -8.32 -2.22
CA THR A 41 -8.98 -9.03 -2.52
C THR A 41 -8.76 -10.26 -3.40
N VAL A 42 -7.63 -10.31 -4.12
CA VAL A 42 -7.18 -11.42 -4.96
C VAL A 42 -5.65 -11.37 -5.11
N THR A 43 -4.98 -12.50 -5.26
CA THR A 43 -3.51 -12.57 -5.41
C THR A 43 -3.04 -12.54 -6.87
N ALA A 44 -3.86 -12.14 -7.84
CA ALA A 44 -3.57 -12.25 -9.27
C ALA A 44 -3.34 -10.89 -9.93
N CYS A 45 -2.47 -10.86 -10.93
CA CYS A 45 -2.27 -9.76 -11.86
C CYS A 45 -1.98 -10.33 -13.26
N PRO A 46 -2.56 -9.79 -14.34
CA PRO A 46 -2.25 -10.25 -15.70
C PRO A 46 -0.89 -9.75 -16.22
N ALA A 47 -0.26 -8.79 -15.52
CA ALA A 47 1.03 -8.22 -15.92
C ALA A 47 2.21 -8.91 -15.24
N HIS A 48 3.35 -8.94 -15.92
CA HIS A 48 4.65 -9.40 -15.43
C HIS A 48 5.69 -8.28 -15.48
N CYS A 49 5.40 -7.14 -14.81
CA CYS A 49 6.28 -5.98 -14.82
C CYS A 49 7.63 -6.32 -14.18
N PRO A 50 8.79 -6.03 -14.83
CA PRO A 50 10.11 -6.42 -14.34
C PRO A 50 10.47 -5.84 -12.97
N PHE A 51 9.85 -4.73 -12.60
CA PHE A 51 10.04 -4.04 -11.32
C PHE A 51 8.99 -4.40 -10.27
N CYS A 52 8.07 -5.33 -10.53
CA CYS A 52 7.00 -5.70 -9.60
C CYS A 52 7.25 -7.10 -9.03
N PRO A 53 7.22 -7.29 -7.70
CA PRO A 53 7.44 -8.59 -7.08
C PRO A 53 6.22 -9.51 -7.11
N GLN A 54 5.17 -9.15 -7.82
CA GLN A 54 3.93 -9.93 -7.87
C GLN A 54 4.16 -11.38 -8.32
N HIS A 55 5.05 -11.58 -9.30
CA HIS A 55 5.41 -12.91 -9.80
C HIS A 55 6.34 -13.72 -8.86
N GLU A 56 6.90 -13.07 -7.84
CA GLU A 56 7.73 -13.71 -6.81
C GLU A 56 6.91 -14.18 -5.59
N ILE A 57 5.60 -13.89 -5.56
CA ILE A 57 4.72 -14.25 -4.43
C ILE A 57 4.74 -15.77 -4.24
N THR A 58 5.11 -16.21 -3.03
CA THR A 58 5.15 -17.63 -2.64
C THR A 58 3.90 -18.10 -1.88
N ARG A 59 2.98 -17.18 -1.59
CA ARG A 59 1.69 -17.51 -1.00
C ARG A 59 0.76 -18.14 -2.04
N ASP A 60 -0.09 -19.06 -1.61
CA ASP A 60 -1.04 -19.70 -2.51
C ASP A 60 -1.96 -18.68 -3.18
N PRO A 61 -2.25 -18.83 -4.49
CA PRO A 61 -3.24 -18.00 -5.17
C PRO A 61 -4.60 -18.11 -4.48
N ALA A 62 -5.19 -16.97 -4.14
CA ALA A 62 -6.44 -16.94 -3.39
C ALA A 62 -7.29 -15.71 -3.73
N ARG A 63 -8.56 -15.77 -3.36
CA ARG A 63 -9.50 -14.67 -3.35
C ARG A 63 -10.01 -14.48 -1.92
N MET A 64 -10.00 -13.27 -1.42
CA MET A 64 -10.51 -12.94 -0.09
C MET A 64 -12.01 -13.29 0.00
N PRO A 65 -12.42 -14.10 0.98
CA PRO A 65 -13.83 -14.39 1.21
C PRO A 65 -14.63 -13.11 1.51
N ASP A 66 -15.90 -13.07 1.09
CA ASP A 66 -16.75 -11.90 1.36
C ASP A 66 -16.89 -11.61 2.85
N ALA A 67 -16.97 -12.65 3.67
CA ALA A 67 -17.01 -12.51 5.12
C ALA A 67 -15.79 -11.81 5.69
N THR A 68 -14.59 -12.00 5.08
CA THR A 68 -13.33 -11.43 5.56
C THR A 68 -13.29 -9.92 5.29
N TRP A 69 -13.49 -9.47 4.03
CA TRP A 69 -13.43 -8.05 3.75
C TRP A 69 -14.59 -7.27 4.39
N ARG A 70 -15.81 -7.87 4.46
CA ARG A 70 -16.94 -7.26 5.18
C ARG A 70 -16.62 -7.08 6.66
N ARG A 71 -16.05 -8.10 7.31
CA ARG A 71 -15.63 -8.04 8.71
C ARG A 71 -14.64 -6.87 8.96
N ILE A 72 -13.67 -6.66 8.07
CA ILE A 72 -12.72 -5.54 8.19
C ILE A 72 -13.46 -4.20 8.08
N VAL A 73 -14.33 -4.05 7.08
CA VAL A 73 -15.10 -2.82 6.85
C VAL A 73 -16.05 -2.53 8.01
N ASP A 74 -16.76 -3.56 8.51
CA ASP A 74 -17.72 -3.40 9.62
C ASP A 74 -17.03 -3.00 10.93
N GLN A 75 -15.85 -3.56 11.22
CA GLN A 75 -15.07 -3.23 12.42
C GLN A 75 -14.46 -1.82 12.39
N THR A 76 -14.38 -1.20 11.23
CA THR A 76 -13.79 0.13 11.04
C THR A 76 -14.82 1.18 10.61
N ARG A 77 -16.11 0.85 10.76
CA ARG A 77 -17.22 1.74 10.45
C ARG A 77 -17.15 3.05 11.24
N GLY A 78 -17.37 4.16 10.53
CA GLY A 78 -17.38 5.50 11.14
C GLY A 78 -15.99 6.05 11.46
N LEU A 79 -14.92 5.36 11.07
CA LEU A 79 -13.55 5.82 11.29
C LEU A 79 -12.99 6.67 10.15
N GLY A 80 -13.73 6.87 9.06
CA GLY A 80 -13.27 7.66 7.90
C GLY A 80 -12.05 7.07 7.21
N ILE A 81 -11.99 5.74 7.12
CA ILE A 81 -10.85 5.02 6.51
C ILE A 81 -10.78 5.28 5.00
N THR A 82 -9.57 5.45 4.48
CA THR A 82 -9.31 5.32 3.05
C THR A 82 -8.97 3.86 2.75
N TYR A 83 -9.88 3.15 2.09
CA TYR A 83 -9.68 1.78 1.66
C TYR A 83 -9.01 1.72 0.30
N ARG A 84 -8.05 0.82 0.17
CA ARG A 84 -7.38 0.42 -1.06
C ARG A 84 -7.61 -1.07 -1.29
N PRO A 85 -8.67 -1.47 -2.01
CA PRO A 85 -8.99 -2.89 -2.22
C PRO A 85 -8.03 -3.57 -3.22
N PHE A 86 -6.76 -3.38 -3.00
CA PHE A 86 -5.62 -3.99 -3.70
C PHE A 86 -4.39 -3.96 -2.80
N LEU A 87 -3.39 -4.77 -3.13
CA LEU A 87 -2.07 -4.78 -2.50
C LEU A 87 -0.99 -4.90 -3.59
N THR A 88 -0.57 -6.11 -3.93
CA THR A 88 0.41 -6.38 -5.00
C THR A 88 -0.26 -7.07 -6.19
N ASN A 89 -1.53 -6.83 -6.40
CA ASN A 89 -2.39 -7.43 -7.44
C ASN A 89 -2.96 -6.37 -8.37
N GLU A 90 -3.57 -6.80 -9.47
CA GLU A 90 -4.48 -5.96 -10.23
C GLU A 90 -5.89 -6.05 -9.62
N PRO A 91 -6.45 -4.94 -9.11
CA PRO A 91 -7.74 -4.98 -8.41
C PRO A 91 -8.88 -5.52 -9.27
N PHE A 92 -8.89 -5.25 -10.57
CA PHE A 92 -10.02 -5.60 -11.45
C PHE A 92 -10.01 -7.04 -11.98
N VAL A 93 -9.06 -7.86 -11.55
CA VAL A 93 -9.19 -9.33 -11.58
C VAL A 93 -10.37 -9.75 -10.70
N ASP A 94 -10.58 -9.08 -9.58
CA ASP A 94 -11.75 -9.31 -8.73
C ASP A 94 -12.95 -8.49 -9.21
N LYS A 95 -13.91 -9.16 -9.83
CA LYS A 95 -15.11 -8.52 -10.41
C LYS A 95 -16.07 -7.95 -9.37
N ARG A 96 -15.84 -8.20 -8.07
CA ARG A 96 -16.65 -7.65 -6.96
C ARG A 96 -16.27 -6.22 -6.59
N GLN A 97 -15.26 -5.60 -7.21
CA GLN A 97 -14.78 -4.27 -6.81
C GLN A 97 -15.88 -3.19 -6.74
N PRO A 98 -16.87 -3.11 -7.68
CA PRO A 98 -17.99 -2.20 -7.53
C PRO A 98 -18.88 -2.51 -6.30
N GLU A 99 -19.11 -3.80 -6.00
CA GLU A 99 -19.85 -4.22 -4.80
C GLU A 99 -19.12 -3.84 -3.52
N ILE A 100 -17.79 -4.09 -3.46
CA ILE A 100 -16.92 -3.74 -2.33
C ILE A 100 -16.95 -2.22 -2.12
N THR A 101 -16.79 -1.44 -3.18
CA THR A 101 -16.87 0.04 -3.14
C THR A 101 -18.22 0.49 -2.58
N ALA A 102 -19.32 0.03 -3.17
CA ALA A 102 -20.67 0.39 -2.73
C ALA A 102 -20.94 -0.02 -1.28
N TYR A 103 -20.43 -1.18 -0.84
CA TYR A 103 -20.58 -1.62 0.54
C TYR A 103 -19.83 -0.69 1.51
N ILE A 104 -18.57 -0.34 1.21
CA ILE A 104 -17.77 0.59 2.01
C ILE A 104 -18.51 1.93 2.15
N LYS A 105 -18.94 2.52 1.04
CA LYS A 105 -19.60 3.83 1.01
C LYS A 105 -20.94 3.84 1.76
N ARG A 106 -21.74 2.74 1.68
CA ARG A 106 -22.98 2.62 2.46
C ARG A 106 -22.72 2.42 3.95
N ASN A 107 -21.65 1.69 4.29
CA ASN A 107 -21.32 1.39 5.68
C ASN A 107 -20.72 2.60 6.41
N ASP A 108 -19.91 3.39 5.71
CA ASP A 108 -19.32 4.62 6.20
C ASP A 108 -19.26 5.67 5.07
N PRO A 109 -20.20 6.64 5.00
CA PRO A 109 -20.17 7.70 3.99
C PRO A 109 -18.93 8.60 4.06
N THR A 110 -18.19 8.61 5.17
CA THR A 110 -16.94 9.38 5.33
C THR A 110 -15.71 8.62 4.85
N ALA A 111 -15.85 7.31 4.63
CA ALA A 111 -14.79 6.48 4.06
C ALA A 111 -14.52 6.84 2.60
N ARG A 112 -13.28 6.65 2.19
CA ARG A 112 -12.85 6.82 0.80
C ARG A 112 -12.41 5.48 0.21
N VAL A 113 -12.59 5.34 -1.10
CA VAL A 113 -12.14 4.15 -1.86
C VAL A 113 -11.20 4.59 -2.96
N GLU A 114 -10.01 4.04 -2.96
CA GLU A 114 -8.92 4.35 -3.88
C GLU A 114 -8.45 3.10 -4.62
N TYR A 115 -8.28 3.20 -5.94
CA TYR A 115 -7.71 2.16 -6.78
C TYR A 115 -6.45 2.62 -7.51
N ASN A 116 -5.45 1.73 -7.55
CA ASN A 116 -4.36 1.77 -8.51
C ASN A 116 -4.55 0.59 -9.46
N THR A 117 -4.60 0.84 -10.75
CA THR A 117 -4.85 -0.18 -11.77
C THR A 117 -3.92 -0.02 -12.96
N ASN A 118 -3.59 -1.15 -13.61
CA ASN A 118 -2.96 -1.14 -14.92
C ASN A 118 -3.97 -0.95 -16.06
N ALA A 119 -5.26 -0.79 -15.74
CA ALA A 119 -6.39 -0.58 -16.65
C ALA A 119 -6.68 -1.71 -17.68
N SER A 120 -5.90 -2.78 -17.71
CA SER A 120 -6.08 -3.84 -18.72
C SER A 120 -7.45 -4.53 -18.67
N LEU A 121 -8.05 -4.61 -17.48
CA LEU A 121 -9.32 -5.27 -17.22
C LEU A 121 -10.49 -4.30 -16.94
N LEU A 122 -10.26 -2.99 -17.09
CA LEU A 122 -11.23 -1.94 -16.81
C LEU A 122 -12.16 -1.72 -18.00
N THR A 123 -13.15 -2.58 -18.17
CA THR A 123 -14.17 -2.42 -19.22
C THR A 123 -15.05 -1.20 -18.99
N ALA A 124 -15.77 -0.73 -20.01
CA ALA A 124 -16.71 0.39 -19.89
C ALA A 124 -17.82 0.13 -18.87
N ASP A 125 -18.36 -1.11 -18.80
CA ASP A 125 -19.35 -1.52 -17.80
C ASP A 125 -18.76 -1.44 -16.39
N LEU A 126 -17.55 -1.98 -16.19
CA LEU A 126 -16.89 -1.93 -14.89
C LEU A 126 -16.58 -0.48 -14.46
N ALA A 127 -16.15 0.36 -15.41
CA ALA A 127 -15.90 1.78 -15.17
C ALA A 127 -17.17 2.51 -14.70
N ALA A 128 -18.29 2.36 -15.41
CA ALA A 128 -19.56 2.95 -15.03
C ALA A 128 -20.01 2.49 -13.64
N ARG A 129 -19.98 1.19 -13.37
CA ARG A 129 -20.35 0.62 -12.06
C ARG A 129 -19.47 1.10 -10.90
N LEU A 130 -18.17 1.34 -11.12
CA LEU A 130 -17.26 1.90 -10.11
C LEU A 130 -17.59 3.36 -9.82
N LEU A 131 -17.89 4.15 -10.86
CA LEU A 131 -18.31 5.54 -10.71
C LEU A 131 -19.63 5.63 -9.96
N ASP A 132 -20.63 4.82 -10.34
CA ASP A 132 -21.92 4.72 -9.67
C ASP A 132 -21.79 4.25 -8.20
N ALA A 133 -20.83 3.37 -7.92
CA ALA A 133 -20.54 2.89 -6.57
C ALA A 133 -19.86 3.97 -5.68
N GLY A 134 -19.39 5.07 -6.26
CA GLY A 134 -18.79 6.19 -5.54
C GLY A 134 -17.30 6.02 -5.25
N VAL A 135 -16.53 5.52 -6.22
CA VAL A 135 -15.06 5.51 -6.12
C VAL A 135 -14.53 6.95 -5.95
N ASP A 136 -13.64 7.16 -4.99
CA ASP A 136 -13.12 8.51 -4.69
C ASP A 136 -11.82 8.83 -5.44
N ILE A 137 -10.98 7.82 -5.68
CA ILE A 137 -9.69 8.01 -6.36
C ILE A 137 -9.44 6.86 -7.32
N MET A 138 -9.14 7.19 -8.58
CA MET A 138 -8.73 6.23 -9.60
C MET A 138 -7.35 6.63 -10.16
N ARG A 139 -6.34 5.75 -9.97
CA ARG A 139 -5.00 5.96 -10.51
C ARG A 139 -4.68 4.91 -11.57
N PHE A 140 -4.29 5.40 -12.74
CA PHE A 140 -3.91 4.57 -13.89
C PHE A 140 -2.39 4.49 -13.99
N SER A 141 -1.84 3.28 -13.99
CA SER A 141 -0.41 3.03 -14.15
C SER A 141 -0.08 2.74 -15.61
N ILE A 142 0.37 3.75 -16.35
CA ILE A 142 0.65 3.69 -17.79
C ILE A 142 2.08 4.18 -18.04
N ASP A 143 3.06 3.26 -18.09
CA ASP A 143 4.50 3.59 -18.06
C ASP A 143 5.10 3.75 -19.47
N GLY A 144 4.41 4.44 -20.36
CA GLY A 144 4.88 4.77 -21.69
C GLY A 144 3.81 5.49 -22.50
N PHE A 145 4.20 6.10 -23.62
CA PHE A 145 3.30 6.80 -24.55
C PHE A 145 3.29 6.17 -25.94
N SER A 146 3.98 5.07 -26.09
CA SER A 146 3.99 4.24 -27.28
C SER A 146 4.04 2.75 -26.90
N PRO A 147 3.62 1.83 -27.79
CA PRO A 147 3.78 0.39 -27.55
C PRO A 147 5.24 -0.02 -27.29
N ALA A 148 6.20 0.68 -27.90
CA ALA A 148 7.62 0.37 -27.80
C ALA A 148 8.20 0.64 -26.41
N THR A 149 7.75 1.70 -25.75
CA THR A 149 8.21 2.08 -24.39
C THR A 149 7.38 1.43 -23.31
N TYR A 150 6.07 1.24 -23.55
CA TYR A 150 5.14 0.62 -22.59
C TYR A 150 5.38 -0.89 -22.42
N GLY A 151 5.53 -1.63 -23.54
CA GLY A 151 5.63 -3.09 -23.53
C GLY A 151 6.72 -3.66 -22.63
N PRO A 152 7.96 -3.14 -22.66
CA PRO A 152 9.03 -3.59 -21.78
C PRO A 152 8.76 -3.35 -20.27
N SER A 153 8.02 -2.28 -19.92
CA SER A 153 7.69 -1.93 -18.53
C SER A 153 6.46 -2.68 -18.01
N ARG A 154 5.51 -3.01 -18.91
CA ARG A 154 4.22 -3.62 -18.56
C ARG A 154 3.99 -4.92 -19.33
N VAL A 155 4.93 -5.83 -19.19
CA VAL A 155 4.95 -7.12 -19.91
C VAL A 155 3.64 -7.89 -19.70
N GLY A 156 3.08 -8.40 -20.80
CA GLY A 156 1.82 -9.15 -20.81
C GLY A 156 0.57 -8.30 -21.04
N LEU A 157 0.71 -6.96 -21.12
CA LEU A 157 -0.43 -6.08 -21.38
C LEU A 157 -0.40 -5.48 -22.78
N ASP A 158 -1.58 -5.31 -23.37
CA ASP A 158 -1.79 -4.60 -24.63
C ASP A 158 -1.91 -3.10 -24.38
N TYR A 159 -0.99 -2.31 -24.93
CA TYR A 159 -0.95 -0.85 -24.78
C TYR A 159 -2.23 -0.17 -25.30
N ALA A 160 -2.69 -0.57 -26.49
CA ALA A 160 -3.87 0.05 -27.11
C ALA A 160 -5.12 -0.20 -26.26
N GLN A 161 -5.28 -1.43 -25.74
CA GLN A 161 -6.38 -1.79 -24.85
C GLN A 161 -6.33 -1.00 -23.54
N VAL A 162 -5.15 -0.85 -22.93
CA VAL A 162 -4.97 -0.11 -21.69
C VAL A 162 -5.31 1.36 -21.87
N VAL A 163 -4.80 1.99 -22.93
CA VAL A 163 -5.10 3.40 -23.26
C VAL A 163 -6.59 3.58 -23.55
N ALA A 164 -7.21 2.68 -24.33
CA ALA A 164 -8.63 2.73 -24.63
C ALA A 164 -9.50 2.62 -23.35
N ASN A 165 -9.17 1.68 -22.46
CA ASN A 165 -9.89 1.50 -21.20
C ASN A 165 -9.76 2.71 -20.28
N ALA A 166 -8.54 3.25 -20.10
CA ALA A 166 -8.30 4.44 -19.28
C ALA A 166 -9.03 5.67 -19.87
N THR A 167 -8.93 5.88 -21.19
CA THR A 167 -9.65 6.96 -21.88
C THR A 167 -11.15 6.83 -21.69
N ARG A 168 -11.70 5.62 -21.85
CA ARG A 168 -13.13 5.38 -21.68
C ARG A 168 -13.61 5.64 -20.26
N PHE A 169 -12.83 5.29 -19.23
CA PHE A 169 -13.15 5.65 -17.86
C PHE A 169 -13.20 7.19 -17.69
N LEU A 170 -12.20 7.90 -18.21
CA LEU A 170 -12.11 9.37 -18.11
C LEU A 170 -13.25 10.08 -18.86
N GLU A 171 -13.68 9.54 -20.00
CA GLU A 171 -14.87 10.03 -20.73
C GLU A 171 -16.15 9.87 -19.89
N LEU A 172 -16.37 8.69 -19.27
CA LEU A 172 -17.52 8.44 -18.42
C LEU A 172 -17.47 9.31 -17.15
N TRP A 173 -16.30 9.49 -16.57
CA TRP A 173 -16.06 10.36 -15.42
C TRP A 173 -16.42 11.84 -15.72
N ASP A 174 -16.03 12.33 -16.89
CA ASP A 174 -16.30 13.69 -17.32
C ASP A 174 -17.78 13.88 -17.67
N ALA A 175 -18.31 13.03 -18.55
CA ALA A 175 -19.70 13.07 -19.01
C ALA A 175 -20.73 12.85 -17.88
N GLY A 176 -20.38 12.02 -16.89
CA GLY A 176 -21.22 11.75 -15.71
C GLY A 176 -21.15 12.81 -14.60
N GLY A 177 -20.36 13.87 -14.77
CA GLY A 177 -20.21 14.95 -13.77
C GLY A 177 -19.42 14.53 -12.53
N HIS A 178 -18.62 13.45 -12.61
CA HIS A 178 -17.87 12.91 -11.45
C HIS A 178 -16.60 13.69 -11.10
N ARG A 179 -16.29 14.78 -11.82
CA ARG A 179 -15.10 15.63 -11.55
C ARG A 179 -15.07 16.19 -10.13
N ALA A 180 -16.22 16.42 -9.54
CA ALA A 180 -16.32 16.96 -8.18
C ALA A 180 -16.16 15.90 -7.09
N THR A 181 -16.36 14.63 -7.40
CA THR A 181 -16.45 13.53 -6.43
C THR A 181 -15.32 12.51 -6.56
N THR A 182 -14.79 12.31 -7.76
CA THR A 182 -13.76 11.32 -8.04
C THR A 182 -12.50 12.02 -8.56
N PHE A 183 -11.39 11.85 -7.86
CA PHE A 183 -10.07 12.28 -8.32
C PHE A 183 -9.47 11.23 -9.25
N THR A 184 -8.94 11.66 -10.39
CA THR A 184 -8.32 10.78 -11.37
C THR A 184 -6.85 11.15 -11.58
N GLU A 185 -5.97 10.15 -11.60
CA GLU A 185 -4.54 10.34 -11.80
C GLU A 185 -4.04 9.38 -12.88
N VAL A 186 -3.25 9.88 -13.81
CA VAL A 186 -2.51 9.05 -14.76
C VAL A 186 -1.03 9.13 -14.43
N ARG A 187 -0.42 7.97 -14.15
CA ARG A 187 0.94 7.87 -13.61
C ARG A 187 1.87 7.13 -14.54
N MET A 188 3.07 7.69 -14.70
CA MET A 188 4.20 7.06 -15.40
C MET A 188 5.38 6.90 -14.44
N ILE A 189 6.02 5.74 -14.46
CA ILE A 189 7.37 5.56 -13.94
C ILE A 189 8.33 5.92 -15.07
N GLU A 190 9.11 6.97 -14.85
CA GLU A 190 10.12 7.41 -15.79
C GLU A 190 11.37 6.51 -15.68
N VAL A 191 11.79 6.03 -16.83
CA VAL A 191 13.03 5.29 -17.04
C VAL A 191 13.75 5.88 -18.27
N PRO A 192 15.06 5.63 -18.48
CA PRO A 192 15.77 6.21 -19.62
C PRO A 192 15.09 5.95 -20.98
N GLU A 193 14.44 4.80 -21.13
CA GLU A 193 13.80 4.35 -22.36
C GLU A 193 12.54 5.16 -22.72
N ASN A 194 11.81 5.70 -21.73
CA ASN A 194 10.56 6.46 -21.94
C ASN A 194 10.67 7.95 -21.59
N ALA A 195 11.80 8.42 -21.09
CA ALA A 195 12.00 9.81 -20.66
C ALA A 195 11.69 10.83 -21.78
N HIS A 196 11.99 10.47 -23.04
CA HIS A 196 11.71 11.33 -24.20
C HIS A 196 10.21 11.51 -24.48
N GLU A 197 9.34 10.66 -23.95
CA GLU A 197 7.89 10.70 -24.15
C GLU A 197 7.15 11.55 -23.09
N VAL A 198 7.80 11.94 -22.00
CA VAL A 198 7.17 12.63 -20.86
C VAL A 198 6.41 13.89 -21.27
N GLY A 199 6.97 14.67 -22.21
CA GLY A 199 6.31 15.87 -22.74
C GLY A 199 4.98 15.55 -23.44
N ALA A 200 5.01 14.59 -24.36
CA ALA A 200 3.81 14.15 -25.09
C ALA A 200 2.78 13.47 -24.16
N TYR A 201 3.26 12.67 -23.22
CA TYR A 201 2.42 12.04 -22.18
C TYR A 201 1.63 13.07 -21.36
N ARG A 202 2.31 14.10 -20.85
CA ARG A 202 1.67 15.18 -20.08
C ARG A 202 0.70 16.01 -20.95
N ALA A 203 1.05 16.28 -22.17
CA ALA A 203 0.19 17.03 -23.10
C ALA A 203 -1.11 16.26 -23.43
N TYR A 204 -1.02 14.94 -23.54
CA TYR A 204 -2.18 14.09 -23.84
C TYR A 204 -3.08 13.88 -22.63
N TRP A 205 -2.51 13.44 -21.49
CA TRP A 205 -3.30 13.07 -20.31
C TRP A 205 -3.73 14.27 -19.47
N GLY A 206 -2.95 15.35 -19.43
CA GLY A 206 -3.21 16.51 -18.57
C GLY A 206 -4.61 17.10 -18.71
N PRO A 207 -5.12 17.38 -19.91
CA PRO A 207 -6.49 17.89 -20.09
C PRO A 207 -7.59 16.90 -19.74
N ARG A 208 -7.26 15.59 -19.62
CA ARG A 208 -8.22 14.48 -19.53
C ARG A 208 -8.43 13.96 -18.11
N CYS A 209 -7.51 14.22 -17.18
CA CYS A 209 -7.58 13.75 -15.81
C CYS A 209 -7.35 14.87 -14.81
N SER A 210 -7.48 14.57 -13.52
CA SER A 210 -7.24 15.57 -12.46
C SER A 210 -5.75 15.86 -12.31
N GLU A 211 -4.87 14.85 -12.48
CA GLU A 211 -3.42 14.99 -12.33
C GLU A 211 -2.65 14.00 -13.18
N VAL A 212 -1.49 14.44 -13.70
CA VAL A 212 -0.50 13.58 -14.34
C VAL A 212 0.76 13.55 -13.48
N VAL A 213 1.10 12.37 -12.99
CA VAL A 213 2.26 12.13 -12.12
C VAL A 213 3.33 11.36 -12.87
N VAL A 214 4.55 11.90 -12.88
CA VAL A 214 5.74 11.21 -13.40
C VAL A 214 6.69 11.01 -12.23
N THR A 215 7.04 9.76 -11.94
CA THR A 215 7.89 9.37 -10.82
C THR A 215 9.09 8.58 -11.30
N GLN A 216 10.18 8.60 -10.54
CA GLN A 216 11.33 7.74 -10.78
C GLN A 216 11.04 6.30 -10.38
N LEU A 217 11.72 5.34 -11.02
CA LEU A 217 11.64 3.94 -10.65
C LEU A 217 12.09 3.75 -9.21
N TYR A 218 11.20 3.16 -8.43
CA TYR A 218 11.50 2.82 -7.04
C TYR A 218 12.25 1.49 -6.95
N GLN A 219 13.36 1.46 -6.20
CA GLN A 219 14.07 0.21 -5.94
C GLN A 219 13.44 -0.52 -4.76
N TRP A 220 13.10 -1.79 -4.96
CA TRP A 220 12.56 -2.63 -3.90
C TRP A 220 13.58 -2.85 -2.77
N PRO A 221 13.12 -2.95 -1.52
CA PRO A 221 14.03 -3.04 -0.37
C PRO A 221 15.04 -4.16 -0.42
N TRP A 222 14.67 -5.28 -1.03
CA TRP A 222 15.51 -6.48 -1.08
C TRP A 222 16.44 -6.56 -2.29
N THR A 223 16.28 -5.69 -3.28
CA THR A 223 17.15 -5.63 -4.48
C THR A 223 18.38 -4.76 -4.28
N GLY A 224 18.38 -3.91 -3.26
CA GLY A 224 19.44 -2.96 -2.97
C GLY A 224 20.44 -3.46 -1.92
N GLN A 225 21.64 -2.84 -1.91
CA GLN A 225 22.58 -3.01 -0.80
C GLN A 225 22.01 -2.36 0.46
N ARG A 226 22.22 -3.01 1.61
CA ARG A 226 21.89 -2.44 2.92
C ARG A 226 22.65 -1.11 3.09
N ARG A 227 21.90 -0.07 3.46
CA ARG A 227 22.44 1.25 3.75
C ARG A 227 22.26 1.56 5.22
N GLU A 228 23.36 1.68 5.96
CA GLU A 228 23.33 1.92 7.40
C GLU A 228 22.66 3.25 7.79
N ASP A 229 22.80 4.28 6.95
CA ASP A 229 22.14 5.57 7.13
C ASP A 229 20.60 5.48 7.01
N VAL A 230 20.09 4.51 6.24
CA VAL A 230 18.66 4.30 6.03
C VAL A 230 18.05 3.43 7.12
N VAL A 231 18.72 2.36 7.54
CA VAL A 231 18.18 1.45 8.57
C VAL A 231 18.07 2.09 9.95
N ARG A 232 18.72 3.24 10.15
CA ARG A 232 18.58 4.07 11.35
C ARG A 232 17.39 5.04 11.29
N LYS A 233 16.76 5.19 10.11
CA LYS A 233 15.59 6.06 9.94
C LYS A 233 14.29 5.30 10.23
N PRO A 234 13.23 5.98 10.69
CA PRO A 234 11.92 5.36 10.89
C PRO A 234 11.23 5.06 9.54
N CYS A 235 10.03 4.51 9.59
CA CYS A 235 9.20 4.22 8.42
C CYS A 235 7.84 4.92 8.53
N LEU A 236 7.44 5.65 7.49
CA LEU A 236 6.16 6.35 7.48
C LEU A 236 4.96 5.42 7.27
N LYS A 237 5.16 4.23 6.66
CA LYS A 237 4.08 3.27 6.39
C LYS A 237 3.38 2.78 7.66
N VAL A 238 4.11 2.62 8.75
CA VAL A 238 3.56 2.10 10.02
C VAL A 238 2.84 3.17 10.84
N LEU A 239 2.83 4.43 10.38
CA LEU A 239 2.20 5.53 11.09
C LEU A 239 0.67 5.43 11.08
N ASP A 240 0.12 5.00 9.92
CA ASP A 240 -1.30 5.11 9.67
C ASP A 240 -1.86 4.09 8.65
N GLU A 241 -1.04 3.13 8.16
CA GLU A 241 -1.48 2.14 7.16
C GLU A 241 -1.55 0.72 7.74
N MET A 242 -2.58 -0.04 7.38
CA MET A 242 -2.69 -1.49 7.61
C MET A 242 -2.90 -2.24 6.29
N PHE A 243 -2.45 -3.50 6.27
CA PHE A 243 -2.45 -4.33 5.07
C PHE A 243 -3.00 -5.71 5.42
N PHE A 244 -3.96 -6.21 4.65
CA PHE A 244 -4.59 -7.52 4.87
C PHE A 244 -4.46 -8.39 3.63
N TYR A 245 -4.02 -9.62 3.83
CA TYR A 245 -4.03 -10.66 2.80
C TYR A 245 -5.40 -11.31 2.67
N THR A 246 -5.55 -12.14 1.64
CA THR A 246 -6.80 -12.84 1.30
C THR A 246 -7.37 -13.71 2.42
N ASP A 247 -6.54 -14.22 3.31
CA ASP A 247 -6.92 -15.07 4.46
C ASP A 247 -7.19 -14.29 5.75
N GLY A 248 -7.12 -12.97 5.70
CA GLY A 248 -7.34 -12.10 6.85
C GLY A 248 -6.11 -11.86 7.71
N ASP A 249 -4.95 -12.41 7.35
CA ASP A 249 -3.68 -12.05 8.00
C ASP A 249 -3.36 -10.58 7.74
N ALA A 250 -3.08 -9.86 8.82
CA ALA A 250 -2.56 -8.49 8.76
C ALA A 250 -1.03 -8.53 8.69
N THR A 251 -0.44 -7.78 7.77
CA THR A 251 1.03 -7.67 7.64
C THR A 251 1.52 -6.26 7.96
N LEU A 252 2.80 -6.17 8.28
CA LEU A 252 3.49 -4.91 8.63
C LEU A 252 3.55 -3.93 7.45
N CYS A 253 3.66 -4.42 6.21
CA CYS A 253 3.97 -3.57 5.06
C CYS A 253 3.46 -4.19 3.76
N CYS A 254 3.03 -3.35 2.80
CA CYS A 254 2.65 -3.77 1.44
C CYS A 254 3.79 -4.47 0.67
N TRP A 255 5.03 -4.34 1.12
CA TRP A 255 6.18 -5.02 0.54
C TRP A 255 6.48 -6.40 1.11
N ASP A 256 5.72 -6.82 2.10
CA ASP A 256 5.78 -8.21 2.58
C ASP A 256 4.99 -9.13 1.66
N VAL A 257 5.46 -9.27 0.42
CA VAL A 257 4.75 -10.07 -0.59
C VAL A 257 4.66 -11.57 -0.26
N HIS A 258 5.50 -12.04 0.67
CA HIS A 258 5.57 -13.43 1.08
C HIS A 258 4.82 -13.76 2.39
N GLY A 259 4.29 -12.75 3.11
CA GLY A 259 3.63 -12.96 4.40
C GLY A 259 4.59 -13.34 5.53
N ARG A 260 5.78 -12.74 5.56
CA ARG A 260 6.82 -13.05 6.57
C ARG A 260 6.74 -12.17 7.82
N ALA A 261 5.98 -11.08 7.75
CA ALA A 261 5.83 -10.11 8.83
C ALA A 261 4.37 -9.94 9.24
N VAL A 262 3.67 -11.07 9.46
CA VAL A 262 2.28 -11.08 9.91
C VAL A 262 2.19 -10.58 11.35
N VAL A 263 1.34 -9.58 11.60
CA VAL A 263 1.17 -8.92 12.90
C VAL A 263 -0.11 -9.31 13.63
N GLY A 264 -1.00 -10.06 12.98
CA GLY A 264 -2.23 -10.60 13.54
C GLY A 264 -3.15 -11.12 12.45
N ASN A 265 -4.32 -11.66 12.84
CA ASN A 265 -5.36 -12.11 11.91
C ASN A 265 -6.71 -11.54 12.32
N VAL A 266 -7.49 -11.02 11.35
CA VAL A 266 -8.77 -10.37 11.62
C VAL A 266 -9.86 -11.35 12.09
N HIS A 267 -9.68 -12.65 11.89
CA HIS A 267 -10.60 -13.67 12.40
C HIS A 267 -10.39 -13.97 13.89
N GLU A 268 -9.21 -13.64 14.43
CA GLU A 268 -8.83 -13.86 15.83
C GLU A 268 -9.00 -12.59 16.68
N ARG A 269 -8.69 -11.43 16.10
CA ARG A 269 -8.71 -10.12 16.76
C ARG A 269 -9.36 -9.09 15.86
N SER A 270 -9.89 -8.02 16.46
CA SER A 270 -10.40 -6.88 15.68
C SER A 270 -9.25 -6.10 15.03
N VAL A 271 -9.60 -5.32 14.00
CA VAL A 271 -8.66 -4.44 13.30
C VAL A 271 -7.92 -3.51 14.29
N LEU A 272 -8.64 -2.92 15.25
CA LEU A 272 -8.05 -2.01 16.23
C LEU A 272 -7.19 -2.74 17.27
N GLU A 273 -7.56 -3.94 17.68
CA GLU A 273 -6.72 -4.78 18.58
C GLU A 273 -5.44 -5.23 17.89
N ILE A 274 -5.45 -5.44 16.58
CA ILE A 274 -4.22 -5.71 15.79
C ILE A 274 -3.39 -4.43 15.69
N TRP A 275 -4.03 -3.30 15.35
CA TRP A 275 -3.39 -1.99 15.17
C TRP A 275 -2.63 -1.54 16.43
N ASP A 276 -3.25 -1.69 17.60
CA ASP A 276 -2.65 -1.36 18.89
C ASP A 276 -2.14 -2.60 19.64
N GLY A 277 -1.95 -3.70 18.93
CA GLY A 277 -1.47 -4.96 19.51
C GLY A 277 -0.01 -4.90 19.94
N HIS A 278 0.37 -5.83 20.81
CA HIS A 278 1.74 -5.92 21.35
C HIS A 278 2.81 -5.95 20.23
N VAL A 279 2.58 -6.71 19.16
CA VAL A 279 3.52 -6.82 18.04
C VAL A 279 3.73 -5.46 17.37
N MET A 280 2.65 -4.73 17.06
CA MET A 280 2.75 -3.42 16.44
C MET A 280 3.43 -2.39 17.35
N ARG A 281 3.15 -2.43 18.67
CA ARG A 281 3.85 -1.56 19.63
C ARG A 281 5.34 -1.85 19.70
N GLN A 282 5.74 -3.11 19.72
CA GLN A 282 7.17 -3.48 19.68
C GLN A 282 7.86 -3.03 18.39
N LEU A 283 7.22 -3.22 17.24
CA LEU A 283 7.75 -2.78 15.95
C LEU A 283 7.91 -1.24 15.91
N ARG A 284 6.93 -0.49 16.41
CA ARG A 284 7.00 0.97 16.51
C ARG A 284 8.13 1.41 17.43
N ALA A 285 8.30 0.77 18.59
CA ALA A 285 9.41 1.07 19.50
C ALA A 285 10.78 0.84 18.85
N LEU A 286 10.95 -0.26 18.10
CA LEU A 286 12.19 -0.50 17.33
C LEU A 286 12.45 0.57 16.27
N LEU A 287 11.40 1.06 15.62
CA LEU A 287 11.53 2.13 14.63
C LEU A 287 11.88 3.47 15.29
N ASP A 288 11.29 3.78 16.44
CA ASP A 288 11.59 4.99 17.22
C ASP A 288 13.03 4.96 17.76
N ASP A 289 13.53 3.79 18.13
CA ASP A 289 14.92 3.60 18.54
C ASP A 289 15.92 3.54 17.38
N GLY A 290 15.47 3.74 16.12
CA GLY A 290 16.32 3.65 14.93
C GLY A 290 16.86 2.23 14.70
N ARG A 291 16.10 1.20 15.08
CA ARG A 291 16.49 -0.22 15.01
C ARG A 291 15.71 -1.00 13.95
N ARG A 292 15.53 -0.42 12.76
CA ARG A 292 14.96 -1.16 11.61
C ARG A 292 15.76 -2.41 11.26
N ASP A 293 17.04 -2.42 11.59
CA ASP A 293 17.96 -3.53 11.38
C ASP A 293 17.51 -4.82 12.08
N LEU A 294 16.76 -4.71 13.18
CA LEU A 294 16.21 -5.85 13.93
C LEU A 294 14.90 -6.40 13.36
N ILE A 295 14.27 -5.69 12.43
CA ILE A 295 13.06 -6.14 11.76
C ILE A 295 13.45 -6.75 10.42
N THR A 296 13.35 -8.07 10.28
CA THR A 296 13.83 -8.82 9.11
C THR A 296 13.40 -8.21 7.77
N LEU A 297 12.12 -7.86 7.63
CA LEU A 297 11.59 -7.21 6.42
C LEU A 297 12.22 -5.83 6.17
N CYS A 298 12.56 -5.10 7.24
CA CYS A 298 13.02 -3.71 7.17
C CYS A 298 14.55 -3.59 7.11
N SER A 299 15.30 -4.64 7.45
CA SER A 299 16.74 -4.61 7.64
C SER A 299 17.54 -4.22 6.38
N ARG A 300 16.98 -4.40 5.19
CA ARG A 300 17.55 -3.99 3.89
C ARG A 300 16.68 -2.98 3.14
N CYS A 301 15.60 -2.52 3.77
CA CYS A 301 14.64 -1.62 3.13
C CYS A 301 15.22 -0.21 2.99
N ASN A 302 15.27 0.29 1.77
CA ASN A 302 15.71 1.65 1.44
C ASN A 302 14.55 2.64 1.27
N ALA A 303 13.33 2.27 1.70
CA ALA A 303 12.20 3.18 1.68
C ALA A 303 12.53 4.46 2.45
N TYR A 304 12.12 5.58 1.87
CA TYR A 304 12.34 6.91 2.44
C TYR A 304 13.82 7.30 2.59
N ALA A 305 14.73 6.70 1.82
CA ALA A 305 16.16 7.04 1.86
C ALA A 305 16.43 8.55 1.69
N GLY A 306 15.67 9.20 0.79
CA GLY A 306 15.76 10.65 0.53
C GLY A 306 14.87 11.52 1.43
N PHE A 307 14.09 10.91 2.36
CA PHE A 307 13.17 11.69 3.19
C PHE A 307 13.92 12.34 4.38
N ASP A 308 13.60 13.60 4.65
CA ASP A 308 14.11 14.31 5.83
C ASP A 308 13.25 13.99 7.07
N PHE A 309 13.85 13.24 7.99
CA PHE A 309 13.24 12.88 9.27
C PHE A 309 13.62 13.82 10.41
N SER A 310 14.41 14.88 10.20
CA SER A 310 14.91 15.77 11.26
C SER A 310 13.81 16.30 12.17
N LYS A 311 12.63 16.61 11.61
CA LYS A 311 11.45 17.08 12.35
C LYS A 311 10.86 16.06 13.34
N PHE A 312 11.27 14.79 13.25
CA PHE A 312 10.84 13.72 14.15
C PHE A 312 11.96 13.26 15.09
N ALA A 313 13.15 13.88 15.05
CA ALA A 313 14.22 13.54 15.95
C ALA A 313 13.85 13.93 17.39
N ALA A 314 14.03 13.01 18.33
CA ALA A 314 13.87 13.29 19.75
C ALA A 314 15.00 14.21 20.24
N THR A 315 14.68 15.21 21.02
CA THR A 315 15.68 16.08 21.68
C THR A 315 16.29 15.37 22.90
N PRO A 316 17.60 15.52 23.16
CA PRO A 316 18.19 15.02 24.40
C PRO A 316 17.46 15.60 25.61
N GLY A 317 16.93 14.76 26.49
CA GLY A 317 16.14 15.15 27.67
C GLY A 317 14.64 14.87 27.60
N ASP A 318 14.15 14.46 26.44
CA ASP A 318 12.76 13.97 26.30
C ASP A 318 12.68 12.52 26.82
N ASP A 319 12.64 12.32 28.12
CA ASP A 319 12.44 11.01 28.72
C ASP A 319 11.06 10.45 28.32
N VAL A 320 11.06 9.19 27.96
CA VAL A 320 9.85 8.39 27.73
C VAL A 320 9.05 8.43 29.02
N VAL A 321 7.94 9.14 29.05
CA VAL A 321 6.91 8.94 30.05
C VAL A 321 6.35 7.55 29.80
N SER A 322 6.94 6.56 30.45
CA SER A 322 6.35 5.24 30.63
C SER A 322 4.99 5.49 31.29
N GLY A 323 3.91 5.32 30.53
CA GLY A 323 2.56 5.38 31.06
C GLY A 323 2.43 4.33 32.17
N ASP A 324 2.55 4.79 33.38
CA ASP A 324 2.30 4.02 34.58
C ASP A 324 0.80 3.74 34.62
N THR A 325 0.39 2.57 34.24
CA THR A 325 -0.96 2.05 34.46
C THR A 325 -0.95 1.27 35.78
N THR A 326 -0.78 1.98 36.90
CA THR A 326 -1.15 1.45 38.20
C THR A 326 -2.21 2.35 38.81
N GLY A 327 -3.40 1.80 39.00
CA GLY A 327 -4.24 2.18 40.10
C GLY A 327 -5.56 2.86 39.80
N GLN A 328 -6.54 2.11 40.00
CA GLN A 328 -7.92 2.26 40.54
C GLN A 328 -9.03 2.13 39.56
#